data_9c00b9613d30a9a773ca56944b7b1efd
#
_entry.id   9c00b9613d30a9a773ca56944b7b1efd
#
_cell.length_a   1.000
_cell.length_b   1.000
_cell.length_c   1.000
_cell.angle_alpha   90.00
_cell.angle_beta   90.00
_cell.angle_gamma   90.00
#
_symmetry.space_group_name_H-M   'P 1'
#
loop_
_entity.id
_entity.type
_entity.pdbx_description
1 polymer ?
#
loop_
_entity_poly.entity_id
_entity_poly.type
_entity_poly.pdbx_seq_one_letter_code
_entity_poly.pdbx_strand_id
1 'polypeptide(L)'
;FVIIRSYFTINIDIAIKFKKNPEKRILLIEQGKRVEERKCPESTLKECVKCKPFCNITCGFSGAGAFSDGKLSLYNKYDDDFYVGGNLHKYVGVEETKSLIDYTDKIYLDFGATKELEGITHPGKISNIRKSAESAGLDLINIPIRHLGTDKAHDLYKKIEETLEEAGVKMLFNTEVTDILVENNSVQGVRYESNKKQEEAYSQTVIMAVGRVGAKWLLKMCDKHKIKTKPGTIDIGIRYELLDEVMEEI
;
A
#
# COMPACT_ATOMS: atom_id res chain seq x y z
N PHE A 1 -9.34 0.79 18.36
CA PHE A 1 -8.12 0.67 17.53
C PHE A 1 -7.80 2.02 16.89
N VAL A 2 -6.52 2.39 16.87
CA VAL A 2 -6.04 3.54 16.08
C VAL A 2 -5.14 3.00 14.99
N ILE A 3 -5.38 3.47 13.74
CA ILE A 3 -4.59 3.12 12.58
C ILE A 3 -3.92 4.39 12.08
N ILE A 4 -2.59 4.37 12.05
CA ILE A 4 -1.80 5.47 11.56
C ILE A 4 -1.45 5.20 10.10
N ARG A 5 -1.96 6.02 9.20
CA ARG A 5 -1.68 6.03 7.78
C ARG A 5 -1.94 4.69 7.08
N SER A 6 -2.86 4.66 6.20
CA SER A 6 -3.37 3.43 5.65
C SER A 6 -2.55 2.88 4.50
N TYR A 7 -1.86 1.78 4.73
CA TYR A 7 -1.60 0.85 3.66
C TYR A 7 -2.93 0.16 3.33
N PHE A 8 -3.27 0.08 2.06
CA PHE A 8 -4.58 -0.28 1.52
C PHE A 8 -5.24 -1.53 2.13
N THR A 9 -4.52 -2.62 2.23
CA THR A 9 -5.05 -3.93 2.66
C THR A 9 -5.47 -3.98 4.12
N ILE A 10 -4.78 -3.27 5.00
CA ILE A 10 -5.08 -3.24 6.44
C ILE A 10 -6.45 -2.62 6.67
N ASN A 11 -6.82 -1.59 5.91
CA ASN A 11 -8.07 -0.86 6.12
C ASN A 11 -9.31 -1.66 5.81
N ILE A 12 -9.28 -2.43 4.73
CA ILE A 12 -10.44 -3.21 4.28
C ILE A 12 -10.65 -4.42 5.17
N ASP A 13 -9.58 -5.13 5.52
CA ASP A 13 -9.68 -6.27 6.45
C ASP A 13 -10.29 -5.83 7.77
N ILE A 14 -9.89 -4.67 8.24
CA ILE A 14 -10.42 -4.06 9.44
C ILE A 14 -11.90 -3.76 9.28
N ALA A 15 -12.35 -3.14 8.16
CA ALA A 15 -13.75 -2.85 7.94
C ALA A 15 -14.62 -4.11 7.82
N ILE A 16 -14.14 -5.12 7.12
CA ILE A 16 -14.85 -6.40 6.98
C ILE A 16 -14.97 -7.10 8.33
N LYS A 17 -13.91 -7.13 9.13
CA LYS A 17 -13.94 -7.68 10.50
C LYS A 17 -14.79 -6.85 11.43
N PHE A 18 -14.96 -5.56 11.14
CA PHE A 18 -15.79 -4.65 11.93
C PHE A 18 -17.27 -4.84 11.74
N LYS A 19 -17.73 -5.08 10.54
CA LYS A 19 -19.14 -5.47 10.29
C LYS A 19 -19.55 -6.69 11.15
N LYS A 20 -18.56 -7.52 11.55
CA LYS A 20 -18.77 -8.67 12.42
C LYS A 20 -18.68 -8.37 13.93
N ASN A 21 -18.20 -7.18 14.31
CA ASN A 21 -17.99 -6.78 15.71
C ASN A 21 -18.31 -5.30 15.91
N PRO A 22 -19.58 -4.90 15.92
CA PRO A 22 -20.02 -3.50 15.95
C PRO A 22 -19.61 -2.74 17.23
N GLU A 23 -19.19 -3.44 18.29
CA GLU A 23 -18.72 -2.81 19.54
C GLU A 23 -17.31 -2.20 19.44
N LYS A 24 -16.54 -2.58 18.44
CA LYS A 24 -15.18 -2.06 18.28
C LYS A 24 -15.22 -0.71 17.58
N ARG A 25 -14.53 0.28 18.10
CA ARG A 25 -14.36 1.61 17.48
C ARG A 25 -13.01 1.67 16.78
N ILE A 26 -12.99 2.17 15.53
CA ILE A 26 -11.76 2.40 14.78
C ILE A 26 -11.63 3.88 14.46
N LEU A 27 -10.43 4.37 14.67
CA LEU A 27 -9.98 5.67 14.18
C LEU A 27 -8.84 5.45 13.19
N LEU A 28 -9.00 5.92 11.97
CA LEU A 28 -7.98 5.97 10.94
C LEU A 28 -7.47 7.40 10.84
N ILE A 29 -6.15 7.59 10.95
CA ILE A 29 -5.52 8.90 10.84
C ILE A 29 -4.60 8.91 9.62
N GLU A 30 -4.90 9.77 8.66
CA GLU A 30 -4.14 9.95 7.42
C GLU A 30 -3.65 11.41 7.30
N GLN A 31 -2.35 11.55 7.10
CA GLN A 31 -1.73 12.89 6.98
C GLN A 31 -2.11 13.63 5.70
N GLY A 32 -2.48 12.91 4.65
CA GLY A 32 -2.92 13.50 3.39
C GLY A 32 -4.44 13.57 3.28
N LYS A 33 -4.92 13.73 2.06
CA LYS A 33 -6.31 13.99 1.72
C LYS A 33 -7.08 12.72 1.42
N ARG A 34 -8.41 12.86 1.36
CA ARG A 34 -9.32 11.88 0.76
C ARG A 34 -8.99 11.61 -0.70
N VAL A 35 -9.41 10.47 -1.21
CA VAL A 35 -9.11 10.08 -2.61
C VAL A 35 -9.53 11.17 -3.59
N GLU A 36 -10.76 11.66 -3.51
CA GLU A 36 -11.32 12.65 -4.44
C GLU A 36 -10.66 14.02 -4.38
N GLU A 37 -10.13 14.41 -3.23
CA GLU A 37 -9.45 15.69 -3.04
C GLU A 37 -8.00 15.68 -3.50
N ARG A 38 -7.47 14.53 -3.86
CA ARG A 38 -6.10 14.35 -4.27
C ARG A 38 -5.94 14.68 -5.75
N LYS A 39 -5.42 15.85 -6.05
CA LYS A 39 -5.14 16.30 -7.43
C LYS A 39 -3.70 16.74 -7.53
N CYS A 40 -3.02 16.33 -8.61
CA CYS A 40 -1.68 16.80 -8.92
C CYS A 40 -1.75 18.05 -9.79
N PRO A 41 -1.22 19.19 -9.35
CA PRO A 41 -1.17 20.39 -10.19
C PRO A 41 -0.36 20.23 -11.47
N GLU A 42 0.59 19.28 -11.51
CA GLU A 42 1.42 18.99 -12.69
C GLU A 42 0.59 18.66 -13.93
N SER A 43 -0.57 18.01 -13.76
CA SER A 43 -1.47 17.73 -14.88
C SER A 43 -1.90 18.99 -15.64
N THR A 44 -2.02 20.11 -14.94
CA THR A 44 -2.41 21.41 -15.50
C THR A 44 -1.21 22.31 -15.80
N LEU A 45 -0.26 22.38 -14.85
CA LEU A 45 0.88 23.31 -14.91
C LEU A 45 2.07 22.77 -15.72
N LYS A 46 2.05 21.47 -16.07
CA LYS A 46 3.11 20.73 -16.78
C LYS A 46 4.45 20.68 -16.04
N GLU A 47 4.48 21.09 -14.78
CA GLU A 47 5.64 20.97 -13.92
C GLU A 47 5.26 20.66 -12.48
N CYS A 48 6.15 19.93 -11.77
CA CYS A 48 5.93 19.59 -10.38
C CYS A 48 6.18 20.78 -9.44
N VAL A 49 5.13 21.25 -8.78
CA VAL A 49 5.17 22.39 -7.84
C VAL A 49 5.65 22.01 -6.43
N LYS A 50 6.08 20.78 -6.19
CA LYS A 50 6.54 20.27 -4.88
C LYS A 50 5.55 20.60 -3.75
N CYS A 51 4.34 20.12 -3.88
CA CYS A 51 3.21 20.38 -2.98
C CYS A 51 3.60 20.34 -1.50
N LYS A 52 3.07 21.28 -0.73
CA LYS A 52 3.23 21.36 0.73
C LYS A 52 1.88 21.19 1.43
N PRO A 53 1.80 20.61 2.64
CA PRO A 53 2.91 19.97 3.39
C PRO A 53 3.30 18.62 2.79
N PHE A 54 2.43 17.96 2.02
CA PHE A 54 2.65 16.62 1.44
C PHE A 54 2.29 16.60 -0.04
N CYS A 55 2.96 15.72 -0.77
CA CYS A 55 2.65 15.45 -2.17
C CYS A 55 1.31 14.69 -2.29
N ASN A 56 0.35 15.23 -3.05
CA ASN A 56 -0.96 14.61 -3.23
C ASN A 56 -0.91 13.26 -3.97
N ILE A 57 0.16 12.96 -4.71
CA ILE A 57 0.33 11.67 -5.38
C ILE A 57 0.78 10.59 -4.39
N THR A 58 1.68 10.92 -3.46
CA THR A 58 2.28 9.94 -2.56
C THR A 58 1.61 9.85 -1.19
N CYS A 59 0.87 10.90 -0.79
CA CYS A 59 0.19 10.99 0.50
C CYS A 59 -1.30 11.14 0.33
N GLY A 60 -2.05 10.58 1.25
CA GLY A 60 -3.49 10.53 1.25
C GLY A 60 -4.00 9.10 1.25
N PHE A 61 -5.31 8.94 1.32
CA PHE A 61 -5.95 7.62 1.35
C PHE A 61 -5.45 6.74 0.20
N SER A 62 -5.13 5.49 0.47
CA SER A 62 -4.50 4.52 -0.44
C SER A 62 -3.05 4.82 -0.91
N GLY A 63 -2.43 5.90 -0.45
CA GLY A 63 -1.05 6.23 -0.83
C GLY A 63 -0.88 6.45 -2.34
N ALA A 64 0.26 6.06 -2.92
CA ALA A 64 0.52 6.19 -4.35
C ALA A 64 -0.33 5.27 -5.23
N GLY A 65 -0.96 4.23 -4.66
CA GLY A 65 -1.76 3.25 -5.40
C GLY A 65 -2.92 3.87 -6.19
N ALA A 66 -3.55 4.92 -5.66
CA ALA A 66 -4.65 5.61 -6.34
C ALA A 66 -4.24 6.42 -7.57
N PHE A 67 -2.95 6.66 -7.78
CA PHE A 67 -2.41 7.47 -8.88
C PHE A 67 -1.33 6.75 -9.67
N SER A 68 -1.18 5.46 -9.46
CA SER A 68 -0.35 4.59 -10.28
C SER A 68 -1.23 3.68 -11.11
N ASP A 69 -0.63 2.86 -11.95
CA ASP A 69 -1.36 1.84 -12.70
C ASP A 69 -2.08 0.81 -11.80
N GLY A 70 -1.91 0.91 -10.48
CA GLY A 70 -2.56 0.03 -9.52
C GLY A 70 -2.16 -1.43 -9.70
N LYS A 71 -0.86 -1.70 -9.82
CA LYS A 71 -0.36 -3.07 -9.97
C LYS A 71 -0.38 -3.81 -8.64
N LEU A 72 -1.05 -4.96 -8.63
CA LEU A 72 -0.99 -5.93 -7.56
C LEU A 72 -0.18 -7.13 -8.02
N SER A 73 1.01 -7.31 -7.46
CA SER A 73 1.85 -8.48 -7.71
C SER A 73 1.33 -9.68 -6.94
N LEU A 74 1.09 -10.77 -7.66
CA LEU A 74 0.63 -12.04 -7.11
C LEU A 74 1.75 -13.07 -7.19
N TYR A 75 1.65 -14.15 -6.42
CA TYR A 75 2.60 -15.24 -6.55
C TYR A 75 2.19 -16.19 -7.70
N ASN A 76 3.19 -16.80 -8.33
CA ASN A 76 2.94 -17.85 -9.31
C ASN A 76 2.65 -19.16 -8.57
N LYS A 77 1.45 -19.73 -8.80
CA LYS A 77 1.03 -21.00 -8.18
C LYS A 77 1.82 -22.23 -8.68
N TYR A 78 2.53 -22.06 -9.78
CA TYR A 78 3.25 -23.16 -10.46
C TYR A 78 4.78 -23.03 -10.30
N ASP A 79 5.23 -22.10 -9.47
CA ASP A 79 6.64 -21.83 -9.25
C ASP A 79 6.98 -22.05 -7.77
N ASP A 80 8.07 -22.76 -7.51
CA ASP A 80 8.56 -23.00 -6.15
C ASP A 80 9.23 -21.74 -5.57
N ASP A 81 9.69 -20.84 -6.44
CA ASP A 81 10.27 -19.58 -6.04
C ASP A 81 9.19 -18.57 -5.63
N PHE A 82 9.37 -18.00 -4.45
CA PHE A 82 8.41 -17.10 -3.85
C PHE A 82 8.99 -15.68 -3.70
N TYR A 83 8.66 -14.82 -4.68
CA TYR A 83 9.20 -13.45 -4.77
C TYR A 83 8.25 -12.36 -4.21
N VAL A 84 7.04 -12.71 -3.80
CA VAL A 84 5.98 -11.75 -3.43
C VAL A 84 5.75 -11.75 -1.92
N GLY A 85 5.27 -10.60 -1.40
CA GLY A 85 5.03 -10.43 0.03
C GLY A 85 6.27 -10.05 0.83
N GLY A 86 7.37 -9.71 0.17
CA GLY A 86 8.62 -9.33 0.80
C GLY A 86 9.15 -10.42 1.70
N ASN A 87 9.41 -10.10 2.97
CA ASN A 87 9.93 -11.06 3.94
C ASN A 87 8.84 -11.70 4.82
N LEU A 88 7.56 -11.50 4.53
CA LEU A 88 6.46 -11.96 5.38
C LEU A 88 6.51 -13.49 5.60
N HIS A 89 6.83 -14.24 4.55
CA HIS A 89 6.95 -15.70 4.60
C HIS A 89 7.97 -16.22 5.64
N LYS A 90 8.96 -15.41 6.00
CA LYS A 90 9.95 -15.75 7.04
C LYS A 90 9.36 -15.71 8.46
N TYR A 91 8.21 -15.06 8.64
CA TYR A 91 7.56 -14.91 9.94
C TYR A 91 6.31 -15.78 10.09
N VAL A 92 5.52 -15.90 9.03
CA VAL A 92 4.24 -16.63 9.08
C VAL A 92 4.24 -17.91 8.22
N GLY A 93 5.30 -18.16 7.48
CA GLY A 93 5.39 -19.30 6.54
C GLY A 93 4.85 -18.97 5.16
N VAL A 94 5.23 -19.79 4.18
CA VAL A 94 4.88 -19.57 2.75
C VAL A 94 3.38 -19.71 2.52
N GLU A 95 2.75 -20.77 3.04
CA GLU A 95 1.33 -21.05 2.81
C GLU A 95 0.43 -19.97 3.40
N GLU A 96 0.72 -19.49 4.60
CA GLU A 96 -0.03 -18.39 5.20
C GLU A 96 0.18 -17.09 4.40
N THR A 97 1.39 -16.84 3.91
CA THR A 97 1.66 -15.67 3.05
C THR A 97 0.88 -15.74 1.74
N LYS A 98 0.82 -16.91 1.09
CA LYS A 98 -0.02 -17.13 -0.10
C LYS A 98 -1.49 -16.87 0.19
N SER A 99 -2.00 -17.41 1.29
CA SER A 99 -3.38 -17.18 1.74
C SER A 99 -3.71 -15.70 1.94
N LEU A 100 -2.79 -14.94 2.52
CA LEU A 100 -2.93 -13.49 2.71
C LEU A 100 -2.89 -12.71 1.39
N ILE A 101 -2.08 -13.15 0.42
CA ILE A 101 -2.05 -12.57 -0.92
C ILE A 101 -3.36 -12.85 -1.65
N ASP A 102 -3.84 -14.08 -1.65
CA ASP A 102 -5.12 -14.46 -2.26
C ASP A 102 -6.29 -13.70 -1.62
N TYR A 103 -6.28 -13.53 -0.30
CA TYR A 103 -7.25 -12.73 0.42
C TYR A 103 -7.22 -11.26 -0.02
N THR A 104 -6.03 -10.68 -0.17
CA THR A 104 -5.84 -9.32 -0.67
C THR A 104 -6.37 -9.17 -2.09
N ASP A 105 -6.02 -10.10 -2.98
CA ASP A 105 -6.49 -10.11 -4.36
C ASP A 105 -8.02 -10.20 -4.45
N LYS A 106 -8.62 -11.06 -3.61
CA LYS A 106 -10.07 -11.16 -3.52
C LYS A 106 -10.73 -9.84 -3.15
N ILE A 107 -10.14 -9.06 -2.22
CA ILE A 107 -10.65 -7.74 -1.88
C ILE A 107 -10.67 -6.84 -3.11
N TYR A 108 -9.58 -6.78 -3.87
CA TYR A 108 -9.54 -5.99 -5.11
C TYR A 108 -10.62 -6.40 -6.10
N LEU A 109 -10.84 -7.70 -6.28
CA LEU A 109 -11.90 -8.24 -7.14
C LEU A 109 -13.29 -7.86 -6.64
N ASP A 110 -13.55 -7.94 -5.34
CA ASP A 110 -14.83 -7.58 -4.73
C ASP A 110 -15.16 -6.09 -4.92
N PHE A 111 -14.14 -5.22 -5.04
CA PHE A 111 -14.29 -3.79 -5.32
C PHE A 111 -14.23 -3.44 -6.82
N GLY A 112 -14.17 -4.42 -7.71
CA GLY A 112 -14.32 -4.22 -9.15
C GLY A 112 -13.03 -4.24 -9.96
N ALA A 113 -11.94 -4.79 -9.41
CA ALA A 113 -10.74 -5.05 -10.20
C ALA A 113 -11.02 -6.06 -11.32
N THR A 114 -10.25 -5.97 -12.42
CA THR A 114 -10.33 -6.94 -13.51
C THR A 114 -9.96 -8.34 -13.06
N LYS A 115 -10.61 -9.36 -13.63
CA LYS A 115 -10.24 -10.76 -13.39
C LYS A 115 -9.01 -11.21 -14.18
N GLU A 116 -8.61 -10.44 -15.17
CA GLU A 116 -7.45 -10.73 -16.01
C GLU A 116 -6.16 -10.57 -15.22
N LEU A 117 -5.21 -11.47 -15.47
CA LEU A 117 -3.87 -11.46 -14.92
C LEU A 117 -2.85 -11.37 -16.06
N GLU A 118 -1.97 -10.41 -15.97
CA GLU A 118 -0.82 -10.32 -16.86
C GLU A 118 0.31 -11.23 -16.39
N GLY A 119 1.17 -11.63 -17.33
CA GLY A 119 2.32 -12.49 -17.04
C GLY A 119 2.04 -13.99 -17.04
N ILE A 120 0.78 -14.42 -17.24
CA ILE A 120 0.42 -15.86 -17.32
C ILE A 120 -0.50 -16.21 -18.49
N THR A 121 -1.12 -15.24 -19.14
CA THR A 121 -2.16 -15.45 -20.18
C THR A 121 -1.64 -16.01 -21.49
N HIS A 122 -0.35 -15.86 -21.78
CA HIS A 122 0.29 -16.32 -23.03
C HIS A 122 1.55 -17.15 -22.75
N PRO A 123 1.44 -18.38 -22.26
CA PRO A 123 2.59 -19.16 -21.79
C PRO A 123 3.66 -19.39 -22.88
N GLY A 124 3.25 -19.52 -24.15
CA GLY A 124 4.20 -19.67 -25.27
C GLY A 124 5.05 -18.42 -25.51
N LYS A 125 4.43 -17.23 -25.47
CA LYS A 125 5.17 -15.97 -25.57
C LYS A 125 6.11 -15.76 -24.38
N ILE A 126 5.63 -16.03 -23.17
CA ILE A 126 6.42 -15.92 -21.94
C ILE A 126 7.65 -16.85 -22.00
N SER A 127 7.45 -18.10 -22.45
CA SER A 127 8.56 -19.06 -22.63
C SER A 127 9.61 -18.55 -23.64
N ASN A 128 9.18 -17.93 -24.73
CA ASN A 128 10.11 -17.37 -25.71
C ASN A 128 10.88 -16.17 -25.14
N ILE A 129 10.19 -15.26 -24.44
CA ILE A 129 10.83 -14.11 -23.78
C ILE A 129 11.84 -14.62 -22.73
N ARG A 130 11.48 -15.63 -21.94
CA ARG A 130 12.38 -16.23 -20.97
C ARG A 130 13.66 -16.78 -21.62
N LYS A 131 13.53 -17.56 -22.68
CA LYS A 131 14.68 -18.09 -23.43
C LYS A 131 15.57 -16.98 -23.99
N SER A 132 14.97 -15.91 -24.50
CA SER A 132 15.73 -14.75 -25.02
C SER A 132 16.47 -14.04 -23.88
N ALA A 133 15.82 -13.85 -22.71
CA ALA A 133 16.44 -13.28 -21.53
C ALA A 133 17.61 -14.12 -21.03
N GLU A 134 17.41 -15.42 -20.87
CA GLU A 134 18.47 -16.38 -20.47
C GLU A 134 19.66 -16.34 -21.42
N SER A 135 19.41 -16.29 -22.74
CA SER A 135 20.45 -16.17 -23.76
C SER A 135 21.26 -14.88 -23.68
N ALA A 136 20.65 -13.82 -23.12
CA ALA A 136 21.29 -12.54 -22.86
C ALA A 136 21.90 -12.44 -21.44
N GLY A 137 21.90 -13.52 -20.67
CA GLY A 137 22.40 -13.53 -19.28
C GLY A 137 21.45 -12.82 -18.29
N LEU A 138 20.19 -12.69 -18.64
CA LEU A 138 19.15 -12.10 -17.81
C LEU A 138 18.22 -13.19 -17.27
N ASP A 139 17.54 -12.89 -16.16
CA ASP A 139 16.53 -13.77 -15.58
C ASP A 139 15.15 -13.08 -15.63
N LEU A 140 14.14 -13.80 -16.13
CA LEU A 140 12.77 -13.33 -16.15
C LEU A 140 12.03 -13.82 -14.91
N ILE A 141 11.78 -12.90 -13.97
CA ILE A 141 11.02 -13.20 -12.76
C ILE A 141 9.54 -13.40 -13.12
N ASN A 142 9.00 -14.55 -12.78
CA ASN A 142 7.65 -14.97 -13.14
C ASN A 142 6.63 -14.55 -12.08
N ILE A 143 6.23 -13.29 -12.11
CA ILE A 143 5.26 -12.74 -11.17
C ILE A 143 3.97 -12.35 -11.92
N PRO A 144 2.85 -13.06 -11.70
CA PRO A 144 1.55 -12.63 -12.18
C PRO A 144 1.16 -11.27 -11.61
N ILE A 145 0.62 -10.40 -12.45
CA ILE A 145 0.23 -9.06 -12.06
C ILE A 145 -1.25 -8.84 -12.39
N ARG A 146 -2.01 -8.36 -11.40
CA ARG A 146 -3.32 -7.76 -11.64
C ARG A 146 -3.14 -6.28 -11.87
N HIS A 147 -3.46 -5.82 -13.06
CA HIS A 147 -3.33 -4.45 -13.48
C HIS A 147 -4.69 -3.75 -13.40
N LEU A 148 -4.82 -2.75 -12.55
CA LEU A 148 -6.08 -2.03 -12.37
C LEU A 148 -6.30 -0.96 -13.44
N GLY A 149 -5.22 -0.33 -13.91
CA GLY A 149 -5.26 0.91 -14.70
C GLY A 149 -5.53 2.12 -13.81
N THR A 150 -5.03 3.27 -14.21
CA THR A 150 -5.04 4.48 -13.37
C THR A 150 -6.45 4.95 -13.02
N ASP A 151 -7.35 5.00 -14.00
CA ASP A 151 -8.73 5.49 -13.78
C ASP A 151 -9.53 4.54 -12.88
N LYS A 152 -9.46 3.23 -13.14
CA LYS A 152 -10.15 2.23 -12.33
C LYS A 152 -9.59 2.13 -10.90
N ALA A 153 -8.29 2.35 -10.73
CA ALA A 153 -7.67 2.36 -9.42
C ALA A 153 -8.27 3.47 -8.54
N HIS A 154 -8.42 4.68 -9.08
CA HIS A 154 -9.03 5.80 -8.36
C HIS A 154 -10.46 5.47 -7.88
N ASP A 155 -11.31 4.97 -8.77
CA ASP A 155 -12.70 4.62 -8.46
C ASP A 155 -12.79 3.46 -7.44
N LEU A 156 -11.93 2.48 -7.57
CA LEU A 156 -11.86 1.36 -6.63
C LEU A 156 -11.51 1.85 -5.22
N TYR A 157 -10.50 2.70 -5.10
CA TYR A 157 -10.10 3.22 -3.79
C TYR A 157 -11.14 4.17 -3.18
N LYS A 158 -11.86 4.92 -4.01
CA LYS A 158 -13.00 5.71 -3.55
C LYS A 158 -14.10 4.84 -2.94
N LYS A 159 -14.52 3.77 -3.64
CA LYS A 159 -15.50 2.81 -3.11
C LYS A 159 -15.08 2.20 -1.80
N ILE A 160 -13.80 1.94 -1.63
CA ILE A 160 -13.26 1.41 -0.38
C ILE A 160 -13.36 2.45 0.74
N GLU A 161 -12.99 3.71 0.48
CA GLU A 161 -13.11 4.80 1.44
C GLU A 161 -14.57 4.93 1.90
N GLU A 162 -15.51 4.98 0.97
CA GLU A 162 -16.96 5.04 1.24
C GLU A 162 -17.43 3.84 2.07
N THR A 163 -16.99 2.61 1.72
CA THR A 163 -17.34 1.39 2.46
C THR A 163 -16.86 1.43 3.92
N LEU A 164 -15.69 2.01 4.16
CA LEU A 164 -15.15 2.19 5.50
C LEU A 164 -16.00 3.18 6.32
N GLU A 165 -16.40 4.28 5.72
CA GLU A 165 -17.27 5.27 6.37
C GLU A 165 -18.64 4.67 6.70
N GLU A 166 -19.26 3.97 5.75
CA GLU A 166 -20.53 3.27 5.96
C GLU A 166 -20.43 2.19 7.05
N ALA A 167 -19.26 1.56 7.20
CA ALA A 167 -18.99 0.62 8.27
C ALA A 167 -18.78 1.28 9.65
N GLY A 168 -18.77 2.64 9.72
CA GLY A 168 -18.60 3.39 10.96
C GLY A 168 -17.13 3.61 11.37
N VAL A 169 -16.19 3.45 10.46
CA VAL A 169 -14.78 3.81 10.71
C VAL A 169 -14.66 5.33 10.71
N LYS A 170 -14.20 5.90 11.83
CA LYS A 170 -13.89 7.33 11.89
C LYS A 170 -12.58 7.59 11.18
N MET A 171 -12.57 8.49 10.19
CA MET A 171 -11.37 8.86 9.45
C MET A 171 -11.02 10.32 9.67
N LEU A 172 -9.76 10.61 9.98
CA LEU A 172 -9.21 11.96 10.08
C LEU A 172 -8.18 12.13 8.96
N PHE A 173 -8.46 13.06 8.06
CA PHE A 173 -7.59 13.45 6.95
C PHE A 173 -6.85 14.75 7.29
N ASN A 174 -5.79 15.05 6.52
CA ASN A 174 -4.91 16.21 6.77
C ASN A 174 -4.45 16.27 8.24
N THR A 175 -4.23 15.10 8.85
CA THR A 175 -3.94 14.94 10.28
C THR A 175 -2.65 14.13 10.43
N GLU A 176 -1.66 14.71 11.10
CA GLU A 176 -0.35 14.10 11.30
C GLU A 176 -0.23 13.51 12.69
N VAL A 177 0.09 12.21 12.78
CA VAL A 177 0.45 11.61 14.07
C VAL A 177 1.88 12.00 14.41
N THR A 178 2.02 12.67 15.54
CA THR A 178 3.30 13.21 16.02
C THR A 178 3.99 12.28 17.01
N ASP A 179 3.22 11.51 17.77
CA ASP A 179 3.76 10.67 18.84
C ASP A 179 2.89 9.44 19.14
N ILE A 180 3.50 8.44 19.76
CA ILE A 180 2.83 7.27 20.33
C ILE A 180 2.86 7.44 21.84
N LEU A 181 1.70 7.34 22.48
CA LEU A 181 1.56 7.42 23.93
C LEU A 181 1.81 6.04 24.53
N VAL A 182 2.82 5.95 25.38
CA VAL A 182 3.20 4.71 26.06
C VAL A 182 3.32 4.97 27.57
N GLU A 183 2.68 4.16 28.34
CA GLU A 183 2.77 4.18 29.81
C GLU A 183 2.96 2.74 30.32
N ASN A 184 3.84 2.55 31.30
CA ASN A 184 4.15 1.24 31.87
C ASN A 184 4.43 0.15 30.82
N ASN A 185 5.20 0.50 29.77
CA ASN A 185 5.54 -0.37 28.64
C ASN A 185 4.33 -0.88 27.83
N SER A 186 3.21 -0.18 27.90
CA SER A 186 1.98 -0.48 27.17
C SER A 186 1.52 0.72 26.38
N VAL A 187 1.08 0.51 25.14
CA VAL A 187 0.53 1.57 24.31
C VAL A 187 -0.79 2.05 24.89
N GLN A 188 -0.96 3.37 24.99
CA GLN A 188 -2.18 4.02 25.48
C GLN A 188 -2.91 4.75 24.35
N GLY A 189 -2.24 5.04 23.25
CA GLY A 189 -2.83 5.78 22.14
C GLY A 189 -1.81 6.53 21.31
N VAL A 190 -2.25 7.61 20.71
CA VAL A 190 -1.43 8.47 19.85
C VAL A 190 -1.72 9.93 20.11
N ARG A 191 -0.70 10.78 19.89
CA ARG A 191 -0.86 12.23 19.80
C ARG A 191 -0.79 12.61 18.32
N TYR A 192 -1.68 13.49 17.89
CA TYR A 192 -1.74 13.94 16.51
C TYR A 192 -1.99 15.44 16.45
N GLU A 193 -1.66 16.01 15.31
CA GLU A 193 -1.92 17.41 14.98
C GLU A 193 -2.94 17.51 13.85
N SER A 194 -4.03 18.22 14.10
CA SER A 194 -5.06 18.54 13.13
C SER A 194 -5.37 20.04 13.21
N ASN A 195 -5.36 20.74 12.07
CA ASN A 195 -5.60 22.18 12.01
C ASN A 195 -4.75 23.00 13.01
N LYS A 196 -3.46 22.62 13.15
CA LYS A 196 -2.49 23.25 14.09
C LYS A 196 -2.85 23.08 15.58
N LYS A 197 -3.77 22.19 15.91
CA LYS A 197 -4.10 21.82 17.29
C LYS A 197 -3.60 20.42 17.56
N GLN A 198 -2.97 20.26 18.72
CA GLN A 198 -2.58 18.94 19.21
C GLN A 198 -3.76 18.31 19.95
N GLU A 199 -4.02 17.06 19.63
CA GLU A 199 -5.06 16.23 20.21
C GLU A 199 -4.52 14.84 20.51
N GLU A 200 -5.24 14.07 21.30
CA GLU A 200 -4.89 12.70 21.66
C GLU A 200 -6.06 11.75 21.39
N ALA A 201 -5.73 10.57 20.93
CA ALA A 201 -6.69 9.46 20.80
C ALA A 201 -6.17 8.26 21.58
N TYR A 202 -6.98 7.79 22.51
CA TYR A 202 -6.62 6.67 23.38
C TYR A 202 -7.07 5.34 22.81
N SER A 203 -6.16 4.37 22.82
CA SER A 203 -6.41 3.00 22.36
C SER A 203 -5.35 2.06 22.89
N GLN A 204 -5.76 0.85 23.27
CA GLN A 204 -4.85 -0.23 23.64
C GLN A 204 -4.18 -0.91 22.44
N THR A 205 -4.60 -0.58 21.22
CA THR A 205 -4.02 -1.13 19.99
C THR A 205 -3.81 -0.02 18.98
N VAL A 206 -2.56 0.14 18.54
CA VAL A 206 -2.17 1.09 17.51
C VAL A 206 -1.50 0.32 16.38
N ILE A 207 -2.01 0.48 15.16
CA ILE A 207 -1.46 -0.13 13.94
C ILE A 207 -0.73 0.96 13.15
N MET A 208 0.58 0.78 12.98
CA MET A 208 1.43 1.71 12.25
C MET A 208 1.67 1.21 10.83
N ALA A 209 0.97 1.77 9.86
CA ALA A 209 1.09 1.43 8.45
C ALA A 209 1.55 2.66 7.63
N VAL A 210 2.61 3.28 8.06
CA VAL A 210 3.04 4.63 7.66
C VAL A 210 3.65 4.75 6.27
N GLY A 211 3.89 3.65 5.59
CA GLY A 211 4.47 3.64 4.25
C GLY A 211 5.84 4.33 4.15
N ARG A 212 6.27 4.62 2.91
CA ARG A 212 7.60 5.19 2.64
C ARG A 212 7.80 6.57 3.24
N VAL A 213 6.79 7.44 3.15
CA VAL A 213 6.91 8.82 3.62
C VAL A 213 7.03 8.87 5.14
N GLY A 214 6.38 7.96 5.85
CA GLY A 214 6.45 7.84 7.30
C GLY A 214 7.61 7.02 7.85
N ALA A 215 8.47 6.43 6.99
CA ALA A 215 9.54 5.53 7.41
C ALA A 215 10.52 6.18 8.41
N LYS A 216 10.92 7.43 8.15
CA LYS A 216 11.79 8.18 9.08
C LYS A 216 11.13 8.43 10.43
N TRP A 217 9.83 8.76 10.43
CA TRP A 217 9.08 8.94 11.66
C TRP A 217 8.96 7.60 12.42
N LEU A 218 8.69 6.50 11.72
CA LEU A 218 8.63 5.17 12.33
C LEU A 218 9.94 4.79 13.01
N LEU A 219 11.09 4.99 12.35
CA LEU A 219 12.40 4.76 12.94
C LEU A 219 12.60 5.58 14.21
N LYS A 220 12.25 6.89 14.18
CA LYS A 220 12.31 7.76 15.36
C LYS A 220 11.43 7.23 16.51
N MET A 221 10.25 6.69 16.21
CA MET A 221 9.39 6.08 17.24
C MET A 221 9.99 4.78 17.78
N CYS A 222 10.57 3.94 16.92
CA CYS A 222 11.29 2.75 17.34
C CYS A 222 12.44 3.08 18.31
N ASP A 223 13.26 4.06 17.96
CA ASP A 223 14.37 4.49 18.81
C ASP A 223 13.88 5.05 20.16
N LYS A 224 12.87 5.92 20.13
CA LYS A 224 12.26 6.52 21.31
C LYS A 224 11.75 5.45 22.29
N HIS A 225 11.10 4.42 21.78
CA HIS A 225 10.50 3.35 22.58
C HIS A 225 11.38 2.11 22.69
N LYS A 226 12.67 2.21 22.30
CA LYS A 226 13.68 1.13 22.39
C LYS A 226 13.25 -0.17 21.70
N ILE A 227 12.52 -0.04 20.59
CA ILE A 227 12.14 -1.16 19.73
C ILE A 227 13.33 -1.48 18.82
N LYS A 228 13.84 -2.69 18.90
CA LYS A 228 14.98 -3.12 18.08
C LYS A 228 14.57 -3.18 16.60
N THR A 229 15.38 -2.56 15.75
CA THR A 229 15.22 -2.62 14.30
C THR A 229 16.46 -3.25 13.66
N LYS A 230 16.28 -3.78 12.46
CA LYS A 230 17.37 -4.24 11.60
C LYS A 230 17.11 -3.79 10.18
N PRO A 231 18.15 -3.55 9.36
CA PRO A 231 17.98 -3.28 7.93
C PRO A 231 17.18 -4.39 7.26
N GLY A 232 16.24 -4.01 6.38
CA GLY A 232 15.60 -4.94 5.48
C GLY A 232 16.44 -5.17 4.23
N THR A 233 16.02 -6.12 3.39
CA THR A 233 16.52 -6.27 2.03
C THR A 233 16.01 -5.12 1.16
N ILE A 234 16.85 -4.66 0.24
CA ILE A 234 16.49 -3.67 -0.77
C ILE A 234 16.83 -4.23 -2.14
N ASP A 235 15.99 -3.92 -3.13
CA ASP A 235 16.29 -4.16 -4.52
C ASP A 235 16.83 -2.85 -5.12
N ILE A 236 17.92 -2.97 -5.88
CA ILE A 236 18.53 -1.85 -6.61
C ILE A 236 18.31 -2.12 -8.10
N GLY A 237 17.67 -1.18 -8.78
CA GLY A 237 17.39 -1.27 -10.19
C GLY A 237 17.75 0.00 -10.95
N ILE A 238 17.87 -0.12 -12.26
CA ILE A 238 18.05 0.99 -13.17
C ILE A 238 16.72 1.20 -13.88
N ARG A 239 16.24 2.45 -13.89
CA ARG A 239 15.15 2.85 -14.77
C ARG A 239 15.72 3.19 -16.13
N TYR A 240 15.27 2.45 -17.13
CA TYR A 240 15.65 2.68 -18.53
C TYR A 240 14.47 3.31 -19.26
N GLU A 241 14.69 4.43 -19.92
CA GLU A 241 13.68 5.10 -20.74
C GLU A 241 14.19 5.12 -22.17
N LEU A 242 13.36 4.61 -23.08
CA LEU A 242 13.61 4.55 -24.51
C LEU A 242 12.50 5.28 -25.24
N LEU A 243 12.79 5.73 -26.46
CA LEU A 243 11.77 6.27 -27.36
C LEU A 243 10.80 5.16 -27.78
N ASP A 244 9.53 5.51 -27.98
CA ASP A 244 8.48 4.54 -28.35
C ASP A 244 8.85 3.80 -29.65
N GLU A 245 9.46 4.49 -30.62
CA GLU A 245 9.90 3.89 -31.90
C GLU A 245 10.94 2.77 -31.69
N VAL A 246 11.73 2.82 -30.61
CA VAL A 246 12.72 1.77 -30.28
C VAL A 246 12.04 0.56 -29.62
N MET A 247 10.85 0.78 -29.04
CA MET A 247 10.08 -0.25 -28.32
C MET A 247 9.00 -0.94 -29.16
N GLU A 248 8.81 -0.51 -30.43
CA GLU A 248 7.77 -1.09 -31.30
C GLU A 248 7.95 -2.59 -31.58
N GLU A 249 9.17 -3.12 -31.45
CA GLU A 249 9.47 -4.55 -31.70
C GLU A 249 9.40 -5.41 -30.41
N ILE A 250 9.15 -4.83 -29.23
CA ILE A 250 9.08 -5.49 -27.93
C ILE A 250 7.65 -5.49 -27.42
#